data_ca4bd2e453f20f38d7e61cd52a056980
#
_entry.id   ca4bd2e453f20f38d7e61cd52a056980
#
_cell.length_a   1.000
_cell.length_b   1.000
_cell.length_c   1.000
_cell.angle_alpha   90.00
_cell.angle_beta   90.00
_cell.angle_gamma   90.00
#
_symmetry.space_group_name_H-M   'P 1'
#
loop_
_entity.id
_entity.type
_entity.pdbx_description
1 polymer ?
#
loop_
_entity_poly.entity_id
_entity_poly.type
_entity_poly.pdbx_seq_one_letter_code
_entity_poly.pdbx_strand_id
1 'polypeptide(L)'
;MRADAFSKRHPAVNFVFFLGAILGGMLNQHPAYLLAGVVSGAAYYLLLHGRRGWRFIGGLVPLFLVFTAVNPLFNTYGATLLFTYFDRPYTLEALYYGAALAAVFVNMLLWFGCYNAVLTSDKFTSLFGNLIPALSLLLVMVLRMIPNLMRKARQIAGARASIGRGVSEQDGTKEKLAEGMTVLGTLTSWALEGGIVTADSMRSRGYGCAKRTSFQRYAMTGTDWLLLALEIALPVLALLFGDAVATYTPDLYVAPLRGLPVLGFAVYAAFLLIPTVLHIKETVQWNISISRI
;
A
#
# COMPACT_ATOMS: atom_id res chain seq x y z
N MET A 1 3.18 -12.77 -11.64
CA MET A 1 3.59 -12.54 -10.24
C MET A 1 3.71 -13.90 -9.59
N ARG A 2 4.86 -14.26 -9.01
CA ARG A 2 4.97 -15.49 -8.21
C ARG A 2 4.16 -15.28 -6.95
N ALA A 3 3.29 -16.26 -6.62
CA ALA A 3 2.51 -16.19 -5.38
C ALA A 3 3.48 -16.29 -4.20
N ASP A 4 3.58 -15.22 -3.44
CA ASP A 4 4.43 -15.12 -2.25
C ASP A 4 3.84 -15.92 -1.08
N ALA A 5 4.68 -16.59 -0.28
CA ALA A 5 4.27 -17.34 0.91
C ALA A 5 3.44 -16.50 1.87
N PHE A 6 3.87 -15.26 2.08
CA PHE A 6 3.17 -14.32 2.95
C PHE A 6 1.82 -13.93 2.37
N SER A 7 1.74 -13.70 1.05
CA SER A 7 0.48 -13.42 0.35
C SER A 7 -0.56 -14.54 0.49
N LYS A 8 -0.15 -15.81 0.65
CA LYS A 8 -1.06 -16.96 0.82
C LYS A 8 -1.67 -17.05 2.21
N ARG A 9 -1.16 -16.31 3.19
CA ARG A 9 -1.65 -16.31 4.56
C ARG A 9 -3.01 -15.63 4.67
N HIS A 10 -3.64 -15.80 5.85
CA HIS A 10 -4.93 -15.20 6.12
C HIS A 10 -4.89 -13.67 5.92
N PRO A 11 -5.91 -13.05 5.28
CA PRO A 11 -5.92 -11.61 5.01
C PRO A 11 -5.73 -10.73 6.23
N ALA A 12 -6.19 -11.18 7.42
CA ALA A 12 -6.01 -10.44 8.66
C ALA A 12 -4.54 -10.33 9.07
N VAL A 13 -3.75 -11.41 8.92
CA VAL A 13 -2.30 -11.42 9.18
C VAL A 13 -1.62 -10.40 8.27
N ASN A 14 -1.85 -10.48 6.96
CA ASN A 14 -1.27 -9.54 6.02
C ASN A 14 -1.64 -8.07 6.33
N PHE A 15 -2.90 -7.82 6.70
CA PHE A 15 -3.38 -6.47 7.01
C PHE A 15 -2.74 -5.90 8.27
N VAL A 16 -2.71 -6.68 9.36
CA VAL A 16 -2.11 -6.27 10.64
C VAL A 16 -0.62 -6.02 10.48
N PHE A 17 0.09 -6.87 9.76
CA PHE A 17 1.51 -6.67 9.47
C PHE A 17 1.77 -5.33 8.77
N PHE A 18 1.11 -5.07 7.63
CA PHE A 18 1.34 -3.82 6.89
C PHE A 18 0.91 -2.58 7.66
N LEU A 19 -0.19 -2.68 8.43
CA LEU A 19 -0.60 -1.60 9.30
C LEU A 19 0.49 -1.31 10.35
N GLY A 20 1.02 -2.34 10.99
CA GLY A 20 2.11 -2.22 11.97
C GLY A 20 3.40 -1.69 11.36
N ALA A 21 3.79 -2.12 10.16
CA ALA A 21 4.99 -1.66 9.47
C ALA A 21 4.89 -0.17 9.06
N ILE A 22 3.75 0.26 8.55
CA ILE A 22 3.50 1.65 8.15
C ILE A 22 3.45 2.55 9.40
N LEU A 23 2.66 2.18 10.40
CA LEU A 23 2.55 2.97 11.65
C LEU A 23 3.87 2.99 12.42
N GLY A 24 4.57 1.87 12.52
CA GLY A 24 5.87 1.78 13.18
C GLY A 24 6.92 2.68 12.53
N GLY A 25 6.95 2.75 11.20
CA GLY A 25 7.83 3.66 10.48
C GLY A 25 7.45 5.14 10.57
N MET A 26 6.17 5.44 10.86
CA MET A 26 5.69 6.81 11.05
C MET A 26 5.95 7.32 12.48
N LEU A 27 5.81 6.45 13.47
CA LEU A 27 5.97 6.80 14.88
C LEU A 27 7.44 6.95 15.29
N ASN A 28 8.34 6.13 14.72
CA ASN A 28 9.75 6.13 15.06
C ASN A 28 10.54 7.00 14.10
N GLN A 29 10.89 8.21 14.53
CA GLN A 29 11.70 9.14 13.72
C GLN A 29 13.22 8.96 13.91
N HIS A 30 13.66 7.98 14.70
CA HIS A 30 15.08 7.71 14.88
C HIS A 30 15.71 7.17 13.58
N PRO A 31 16.86 7.72 13.13
CA PRO A 31 17.46 7.37 11.82
C PRO A 31 17.71 5.87 11.62
N ALA A 32 18.11 5.14 12.67
CA ALA A 32 18.33 3.71 12.58
C ALA A 32 17.04 2.93 12.30
N TYR A 33 15.92 3.27 12.93
CA TYR A 33 14.61 2.64 12.69
C TYR A 33 14.12 2.94 11.28
N LEU A 34 14.29 4.17 10.80
CA LEU A 34 13.94 4.57 9.44
C LEU A 34 14.77 3.81 8.41
N LEU A 35 16.08 3.68 8.62
CA LEU A 35 16.95 2.89 7.75
C LEU A 35 16.54 1.41 7.72
N ALA A 36 16.27 0.81 8.88
CA ALA A 36 15.78 -0.57 8.95
C ALA A 36 14.47 -0.75 8.17
N GLY A 37 13.54 0.21 8.28
CA GLY A 37 12.28 0.23 7.56
C GLY A 37 12.47 0.30 6.04
N VAL A 38 13.29 1.25 5.58
CA VAL A 38 13.57 1.45 4.15
C VAL A 38 14.32 0.23 3.57
N VAL A 39 15.34 -0.28 4.25
CA VAL A 39 16.12 -1.43 3.76
C VAL A 39 15.25 -2.69 3.71
N SER A 40 14.50 -2.98 4.77
CA SER A 40 13.60 -4.14 4.81
C SER A 40 12.48 -4.03 3.78
N GLY A 41 11.84 -2.85 3.67
CA GLY A 41 10.80 -2.57 2.67
C GLY A 41 11.33 -2.69 1.24
N ALA A 42 12.52 -2.14 0.96
CA ALA A 42 13.16 -2.25 -0.35
C ALA A 42 13.53 -3.71 -0.69
N ALA A 43 14.08 -4.46 0.27
CA ALA A 43 14.40 -5.87 0.09
C ALA A 43 13.14 -6.68 -0.26
N TYR A 44 12.07 -6.52 0.51
CA TYR A 44 10.82 -7.23 0.26
C TYR A 44 10.16 -6.81 -1.06
N TYR A 45 10.17 -5.51 -1.38
CA TYR A 45 9.65 -4.99 -2.65
C TYR A 45 10.38 -5.57 -3.87
N LEU A 46 11.72 -5.70 -3.78
CA LEU A 46 12.53 -6.33 -4.84
C LEU A 46 12.24 -7.81 -4.98
N LEU A 47 12.00 -8.53 -3.89
CA LEU A 47 11.60 -9.95 -3.94
C LEU A 47 10.25 -10.12 -4.64
N LEU A 48 9.29 -9.22 -4.41
CA LEU A 48 7.97 -9.27 -5.05
C LEU A 48 8.00 -8.91 -6.54
N HIS A 49 8.75 -7.87 -6.92
CA HIS A 49 8.71 -7.29 -8.28
C HIS A 49 9.96 -7.63 -9.12
N GLY A 50 10.99 -8.20 -8.52
CA GLY A 50 12.25 -8.52 -9.19
C GLY A 50 12.92 -7.26 -9.79
N ARG A 51 13.51 -7.40 -10.99
CA ARG A 51 14.23 -6.30 -11.66
C ARG A 51 13.38 -5.05 -11.94
N ARG A 52 12.06 -5.19 -12.06
CA ARG A 52 11.16 -4.03 -12.25
C ARG A 52 11.07 -3.16 -11.00
N GLY A 53 11.29 -3.73 -9.82
CA GLY A 53 11.30 -3.02 -8.55
C GLY A 53 12.36 -1.92 -8.46
N TRP A 54 13.51 -2.09 -9.13
CA TRP A 54 14.57 -1.09 -9.14
C TRP A 54 14.17 0.27 -9.70
N ARG A 55 13.26 0.29 -10.69
CA ARG A 55 12.77 1.56 -11.25
C ARG A 55 11.93 2.34 -10.24
N PHE A 56 11.13 1.65 -9.44
CA PHE A 56 10.34 2.29 -8.39
C PHE A 56 11.23 2.82 -7.27
N ILE A 57 12.17 2.00 -6.78
CA ILE A 57 13.12 2.40 -5.73
C ILE A 57 14.00 3.56 -6.23
N GLY A 58 14.48 3.50 -7.47
CA GLY A 58 15.24 4.58 -8.09
C GLY A 58 14.45 5.89 -8.19
N GLY A 59 13.12 5.82 -8.41
CA GLY A 59 12.23 6.97 -8.40
C GLY A 59 12.01 7.59 -7.01
N LEU A 60 12.24 6.83 -5.93
CA LEU A 60 12.15 7.34 -4.57
C LEU A 60 13.37 8.16 -4.15
N VAL A 61 14.52 7.95 -4.79
CA VAL A 61 15.76 8.70 -4.47
C VAL A 61 15.61 10.20 -4.77
N PRO A 62 15.19 10.63 -5.99
CA PRO A 62 14.97 12.06 -6.23
C PRO A 62 13.87 12.64 -5.34
N LEU A 63 12.82 11.86 -5.01
CA LEU A 63 11.79 12.28 -4.07
C LEU A 63 12.39 12.57 -2.69
N PHE A 64 13.22 11.66 -2.16
CA PHE A 64 13.94 11.84 -0.90
C PHE A 64 14.79 13.11 -0.91
N LEU A 65 15.57 13.34 -1.97
CA LEU A 65 16.44 14.52 -2.10
C LEU A 65 15.64 15.82 -2.15
N VAL A 66 14.56 15.85 -2.92
CA VAL A 66 13.68 17.04 -3.04
C VAL A 66 13.05 17.37 -1.69
N PHE A 67 12.46 16.39 -0.99
CA PHE A 67 11.85 16.62 0.32
C PHE A 67 12.87 17.10 1.35
N THR A 68 14.07 16.51 1.35
CA THR A 68 15.17 16.91 2.23
C THR A 68 15.60 18.35 1.97
N ALA A 69 15.77 18.74 0.69
CA ALA A 69 16.24 20.07 0.31
C ALA A 69 15.17 21.17 0.48
N VAL A 70 13.89 20.82 0.30
CA VAL A 70 12.78 21.77 0.37
C VAL A 70 12.38 22.06 1.81
N ASN A 71 12.55 21.11 2.73
CA ASN A 71 12.12 21.26 4.12
C ASN A 71 12.71 22.51 4.82
N PRO A 72 14.03 22.81 4.72
CA PRO A 72 14.60 24.01 5.37
C PRO A 72 14.09 25.35 4.82
N LEU A 73 13.44 25.35 3.64
CA LEU A 73 12.81 26.57 3.11
C LEU A 73 11.55 26.97 3.88
N PHE A 74 10.88 25.97 4.49
CA PHE A 74 9.68 26.18 5.28
C PHE A 74 9.96 26.20 6.79
N ASN A 75 10.93 25.40 7.24
CA ASN A 75 11.32 25.25 8.64
C ASN A 75 12.66 25.93 8.88
N THR A 76 12.64 27.04 9.63
CA THR A 76 13.81 27.89 9.90
C THR A 76 14.38 27.68 11.30
N TYR A 77 14.13 26.54 11.92
CA TYR A 77 14.62 26.21 13.27
C TYR A 77 16.04 25.66 13.21
N GLY A 78 16.86 25.99 14.19
CA GLY A 78 18.21 25.46 14.38
C GLY A 78 19.24 26.56 14.67
N ALA A 79 20.35 26.15 15.29
CA ALA A 79 21.43 27.06 15.70
C ALA A 79 22.55 27.19 14.67
N THR A 80 22.76 26.14 13.81
CA THR A 80 23.84 26.13 12.81
C THR A 80 23.36 26.64 11.47
N LEU A 81 23.72 27.88 11.16
CA LEU A 81 23.41 28.55 9.89
C LEU A 81 24.33 28.03 8.78
N LEU A 82 23.79 27.53 7.69
CA LEU A 82 24.54 27.16 6.47
C LEU A 82 24.62 28.37 5.51
N PHE A 83 23.48 28.95 5.17
CA PHE A 83 23.35 30.18 4.37
C PHE A 83 21.98 30.81 4.59
N THR A 84 21.82 32.06 4.17
CA THR A 84 20.55 32.79 4.20
C THR A 84 19.94 32.87 2.81
N TYR A 85 18.66 32.53 2.65
CA TYR A 85 17.91 32.60 1.41
C TYR A 85 16.63 33.45 1.64
N PHE A 86 16.49 34.57 0.92
CA PHE A 86 15.37 35.52 1.10
C PHE A 86 15.13 35.90 2.56
N ASP A 87 16.17 36.31 3.28
CA ASP A 87 16.12 36.66 4.73
C ASP A 87 15.69 35.52 5.66
N ARG A 88 15.67 34.29 5.17
CA ARG A 88 15.39 33.10 5.99
C ARG A 88 16.67 32.29 6.20
N PRO A 89 16.97 31.88 7.44
CA PRO A 89 18.13 31.06 7.71
C PRO A 89 17.90 29.62 7.23
N TYR A 90 18.81 29.12 6.40
CA TYR A 90 18.87 27.72 6.01
C TYR A 90 19.81 27.01 6.99
N THR A 91 19.24 26.16 7.87
CA THR A 91 19.96 25.55 8.99
C THR A 91 20.23 24.07 8.76
N LEU A 92 21.30 23.56 9.35
CA LEU A 92 21.70 22.16 9.24
C LEU A 92 20.71 21.25 9.96
N GLU A 93 20.17 21.67 11.08
CA GLU A 93 19.16 20.94 11.86
C GLU A 93 17.87 20.77 11.05
N ALA A 94 17.42 21.81 10.35
CA ALA A 94 16.26 21.73 9.46
C ALA A 94 16.49 20.77 8.28
N LEU A 95 17.74 20.66 7.79
CA LEU A 95 18.10 19.69 6.76
C LEU A 95 18.01 18.24 7.28
N TYR A 96 18.53 17.96 8.47
CA TYR A 96 18.42 16.64 9.11
C TYR A 96 16.97 16.28 9.41
N TYR A 97 16.17 17.24 9.88
CA TYR A 97 14.73 17.05 10.07
C TYR A 97 14.03 16.74 8.74
N GLY A 98 14.38 17.47 7.68
CA GLY A 98 13.90 17.22 6.32
C GLY A 98 14.27 15.82 5.82
N ALA A 99 15.50 15.36 6.10
CA ALA A 99 15.92 14.01 5.74
C ALA A 99 15.16 12.93 6.53
N ALA A 100 14.89 13.16 7.81
CA ALA A 100 14.08 12.24 8.61
C ALA A 100 12.64 12.15 8.09
N LEU A 101 11.99 13.29 7.81
CA LEU A 101 10.66 13.32 7.22
C LEU A 101 10.62 12.67 5.83
N ALA A 102 11.61 12.96 4.98
CA ALA A 102 11.73 12.32 3.67
C ALA A 102 11.88 10.79 3.79
N ALA A 103 12.67 10.32 4.78
CA ALA A 103 12.82 8.90 5.04
C ALA A 103 11.51 8.24 5.52
N VAL A 104 10.72 8.91 6.37
CA VAL A 104 9.38 8.45 6.76
C VAL A 104 8.48 8.31 5.53
N PHE A 105 8.47 9.30 4.63
CA PHE A 105 7.70 9.26 3.40
C PHE A 105 8.13 8.11 2.46
N VAL A 106 9.42 7.95 2.26
CA VAL A 106 9.97 6.86 1.43
C VAL A 106 9.63 5.51 2.03
N ASN A 107 9.77 5.36 3.35
CA ASN A 107 9.39 4.14 4.07
C ASN A 107 7.90 3.81 3.88
N MET A 108 7.03 4.81 4.06
CA MET A 108 5.59 4.65 3.85
C MET A 108 5.27 4.22 2.42
N LEU A 109 5.85 4.87 1.40
CA LEU A 109 5.63 4.53 0.00
C LEU A 109 6.11 3.11 -0.36
N LEU A 110 7.25 2.68 0.19
CA LEU A 110 7.77 1.33 0.00
C LEU A 110 6.82 0.27 0.58
N TRP A 111 6.42 0.43 1.83
CA TRP A 111 5.50 -0.52 2.47
C TRP A 111 4.11 -0.49 1.84
N PHE A 112 3.64 0.68 1.41
CA PHE A 112 2.38 0.78 0.65
C PHE A 112 2.47 0.12 -0.72
N GLY A 113 3.62 0.19 -1.37
CA GLY A 113 3.90 -0.55 -2.60
C GLY A 113 3.86 -2.07 -2.39
N CYS A 114 4.41 -2.57 -1.28
CA CYS A 114 4.32 -3.98 -0.90
C CYS A 114 2.87 -4.38 -0.54
N TYR A 115 2.17 -3.55 0.22
CA TYR A 115 0.76 -3.73 0.57
C TYR A 115 -0.10 -3.94 -0.68
N ASN A 116 -0.01 -3.05 -1.66
CA ASN A 116 -0.78 -3.16 -2.90
C ASN A 116 -0.48 -4.43 -3.72
N ALA A 117 0.72 -4.98 -3.59
CA ALA A 117 1.09 -6.22 -4.27
C ALA A 117 0.54 -7.48 -3.56
N VAL A 118 0.45 -7.45 -2.22
CA VAL A 118 0.07 -8.60 -1.39
C VAL A 118 -1.42 -8.62 -1.07
N LEU A 119 -1.99 -7.46 -0.74
CA LEU A 119 -3.40 -7.32 -0.35
C LEU A 119 -4.24 -6.93 -1.57
N THR A 120 -4.79 -7.95 -2.23
CA THR A 120 -5.72 -7.76 -3.35
C THR A 120 -7.08 -7.27 -2.86
N SER A 121 -7.87 -6.65 -3.75
CA SER A 121 -9.23 -6.18 -3.46
C SER A 121 -10.11 -7.28 -2.87
N ASP A 122 -9.94 -8.53 -3.31
CA ASP A 122 -10.72 -9.68 -2.84
C ASP A 122 -10.40 -10.01 -1.37
N LYS A 123 -9.12 -9.96 -0.98
CA LYS A 123 -8.68 -10.16 0.41
C LYS A 123 -9.17 -9.06 1.32
N PHE A 124 -9.06 -7.80 0.85
CA PHE A 124 -9.57 -6.64 1.58
C PHE A 124 -11.08 -6.77 1.82
N THR A 125 -11.83 -7.13 0.79
CA THR A 125 -13.28 -7.33 0.88
C THR A 125 -13.64 -8.48 1.82
N SER A 126 -12.84 -9.56 1.86
CA SER A 126 -13.09 -10.69 2.75
C SER A 126 -12.89 -10.34 4.23
N LEU A 127 -11.97 -9.43 4.54
CA LEU A 127 -11.70 -8.91 5.89
C LEU A 127 -12.93 -8.20 6.47
N PHE A 128 -13.53 -7.32 5.67
CA PHE A 128 -14.66 -6.51 6.08
C PHE A 128 -16.02 -7.18 5.80
N GLY A 129 -16.01 -8.30 5.07
CA GLY A 129 -17.22 -9.01 4.65
C GLY A 129 -18.09 -9.52 5.80
N ASN A 130 -17.47 -9.86 6.91
CA ASN A 130 -18.18 -10.31 8.12
C ASN A 130 -18.62 -9.14 9.02
N LEU A 131 -17.91 -8.01 8.95
CA LEU A 131 -18.19 -6.83 9.77
C LEU A 131 -19.40 -6.06 9.24
N ILE A 132 -19.43 -5.84 7.92
CA ILE A 132 -20.52 -5.11 7.23
C ILE A 132 -20.90 -5.88 5.96
N PRO A 133 -21.77 -6.91 6.08
CA PRO A 133 -22.09 -7.81 4.96
C PRO A 133 -22.72 -7.11 3.75
N ALA A 134 -23.56 -6.09 3.99
CA ALA A 134 -24.20 -5.32 2.93
C ALA A 134 -23.19 -4.49 2.13
N LEU A 135 -22.25 -3.81 2.81
CA LEU A 135 -21.20 -3.00 2.17
C LEU A 135 -20.24 -3.88 1.38
N SER A 136 -19.87 -5.03 1.93
CA SER A 136 -19.01 -6.00 1.26
C SER A 136 -19.62 -6.49 -0.06
N LEU A 137 -20.92 -6.81 -0.05
CA LEU A 137 -21.62 -7.20 -1.27
C LEU A 137 -21.61 -6.06 -2.31
N LEU A 138 -21.97 -4.86 -1.87
CA LEU A 138 -21.99 -3.68 -2.74
C LEU A 138 -20.61 -3.44 -3.36
N LEU A 139 -19.55 -3.53 -2.56
CA LEU A 139 -18.18 -3.34 -3.04
C LEU A 139 -17.79 -4.40 -4.08
N VAL A 140 -18.09 -5.69 -3.84
CA VAL A 140 -17.85 -6.76 -4.82
C VAL A 140 -18.62 -6.52 -6.12
N MET A 141 -19.88 -6.10 -6.03
CA MET A 141 -20.67 -5.77 -7.22
C MET A 141 -20.08 -4.61 -8.00
N VAL A 142 -19.67 -3.53 -7.32
CA VAL A 142 -19.04 -2.36 -7.96
C VAL A 142 -17.72 -2.75 -8.61
N LEU A 143 -16.82 -3.45 -7.89
CA LEU A 143 -15.52 -3.88 -8.44
C LEU A 143 -15.69 -4.79 -9.66
N ARG A 144 -16.70 -5.67 -9.68
CA ARG A 144 -17.03 -6.50 -10.84
C ARG A 144 -17.63 -5.68 -11.99
N MET A 145 -18.38 -4.62 -11.66
CA MET A 145 -19.05 -3.80 -12.66
C MET A 145 -18.08 -2.90 -13.44
N ILE A 146 -16.99 -2.42 -12.80
CA ILE A 146 -15.99 -1.55 -13.44
C ILE A 146 -15.43 -2.15 -14.75
N PRO A 147 -14.86 -3.38 -14.77
CA PRO A 147 -14.35 -3.97 -16.01
C PRO A 147 -15.43 -4.18 -17.07
N ASN A 148 -16.66 -4.47 -16.64
CA ASN A 148 -17.81 -4.65 -17.55
C ASN A 148 -18.21 -3.32 -18.20
N LEU A 149 -18.32 -2.24 -17.40
CA LEU A 149 -18.59 -0.88 -17.90
C LEU A 149 -17.49 -0.40 -18.86
N MET A 150 -16.22 -0.66 -18.56
CA MET A 150 -15.12 -0.31 -19.46
C MET A 150 -15.19 -1.04 -20.81
N ARG A 151 -15.57 -2.32 -20.82
CA ARG A 151 -15.78 -3.08 -22.05
C ARG A 151 -16.96 -2.52 -22.84
N LYS A 152 -18.07 -2.22 -22.15
CA LYS A 152 -19.27 -1.67 -22.75
C LYS A 152 -19.04 -0.28 -23.33
N ALA A 153 -18.31 0.60 -22.61
CA ALA A 153 -17.94 1.91 -23.11
C ALA A 153 -17.14 1.81 -24.44
N ARG A 154 -16.16 0.89 -24.49
CA ARG A 154 -15.40 0.65 -25.74
C ARG A 154 -16.28 0.14 -26.88
N GLN A 155 -17.24 -0.73 -26.59
CA GLN A 155 -18.19 -1.22 -27.60
C GLN A 155 -19.08 -0.08 -28.13
N ILE A 156 -19.61 0.76 -27.24
CA ILE A 156 -20.43 1.93 -27.62
C ILE A 156 -19.60 2.90 -28.47
N ALA A 157 -18.39 3.24 -28.03
CA ALA A 157 -17.49 4.11 -28.77
C ALA A 157 -17.13 3.53 -30.14
N GLY A 158 -16.83 2.23 -30.23
CA GLY A 158 -16.55 1.55 -31.50
C GLY A 158 -17.74 1.55 -32.45
N ALA A 159 -18.96 1.26 -31.95
CA ALA A 159 -20.16 1.30 -32.76
C ALA A 159 -20.45 2.72 -33.30
N ARG A 160 -20.21 3.76 -32.50
CA ARG A 160 -20.36 5.16 -32.93
C ARG A 160 -19.29 5.54 -33.96
N ALA A 161 -18.06 5.10 -33.80
CA ALA A 161 -17.01 5.29 -34.78
C ALA A 161 -17.37 4.65 -36.15
N SER A 162 -17.99 3.47 -36.13
CA SER A 162 -18.39 2.76 -37.38
C SER A 162 -19.46 3.52 -38.19
N ILE A 163 -20.26 4.37 -37.54
CA ILE A 163 -21.26 5.23 -38.23
C ILE A 163 -20.75 6.66 -38.46
N GLY A 164 -19.42 6.88 -38.39
CA GLY A 164 -18.81 8.18 -38.64
C GLY A 164 -18.97 9.23 -37.53
N ARG A 165 -19.42 8.80 -36.33
CA ARG A 165 -19.59 9.66 -35.13
C ARG A 165 -18.58 9.34 -34.02
N GLY A 166 -17.42 8.82 -34.38
CA GLY A 166 -16.33 8.59 -33.45
C GLY A 166 -15.48 9.83 -33.21
N VAL A 167 -14.73 9.85 -32.10
CA VAL A 167 -13.76 10.90 -31.82
C VAL A 167 -12.60 10.79 -32.80
N SER A 168 -12.37 11.82 -33.63
CA SER A 168 -11.21 11.97 -34.51
C SER A 168 -10.10 12.78 -33.81
N GLU A 169 -8.84 12.56 -34.20
CA GLU A 169 -7.73 13.40 -33.72
C GLU A 169 -7.87 14.87 -34.13
N GLN A 170 -8.55 15.11 -35.26
CA GLN A 170 -8.79 16.45 -35.82
C GLN A 170 -9.97 17.19 -35.15
N ASP A 171 -10.80 16.49 -34.35
CA ASP A 171 -11.97 17.10 -33.71
C ASP A 171 -11.56 18.09 -32.63
N GLY A 172 -12.31 19.17 -32.50
CA GLY A 172 -12.15 20.16 -31.44
C GLY A 172 -12.49 19.58 -30.05
N THR A 173 -11.98 20.23 -29.01
CA THR A 173 -12.21 19.81 -27.61
C THR A 173 -13.70 19.73 -27.26
N LYS A 174 -14.54 20.62 -27.82
CA LYS A 174 -15.98 20.65 -27.60
C LYS A 174 -16.67 19.43 -28.21
N GLU A 175 -16.28 19.03 -29.41
CA GLU A 175 -16.83 17.86 -30.12
C GLU A 175 -16.44 16.56 -29.41
N LYS A 176 -15.18 16.44 -28.98
CA LYS A 176 -14.71 15.32 -28.16
C LYS A 176 -15.49 15.18 -26.86
N LEU A 177 -15.78 16.32 -26.20
CA LEU A 177 -16.56 16.34 -24.96
C LEU A 177 -18.02 15.97 -25.21
N ALA A 178 -18.66 16.49 -26.25
CA ALA A 178 -20.04 16.16 -26.59
C ALA A 178 -20.21 14.68 -26.94
N GLU A 179 -19.25 14.11 -27.67
CA GLU A 179 -19.24 12.68 -27.97
C GLU A 179 -19.03 11.82 -26.71
N GLY A 180 -18.12 12.23 -25.85
CA GLY A 180 -17.91 11.59 -24.55
C GLY A 180 -19.17 11.61 -23.67
N MET A 181 -19.88 12.74 -23.64
CA MET A 181 -21.16 12.84 -22.89
C MET A 181 -22.25 11.93 -23.47
N THR A 182 -22.29 11.74 -24.79
CA THR A 182 -23.24 10.83 -25.44
C THR A 182 -22.93 9.37 -25.07
N VAL A 183 -21.66 8.99 -25.09
CA VAL A 183 -21.20 7.66 -24.66
C VAL A 183 -21.55 7.43 -23.19
N LEU A 184 -21.32 8.42 -22.32
CA LEU A 184 -21.64 8.36 -20.90
C LEU A 184 -23.16 8.23 -20.67
N GLY A 185 -24.00 8.99 -21.38
CA GLY A 185 -25.46 8.90 -21.29
C GLY A 185 -25.96 7.50 -21.66
N THR A 186 -25.50 6.95 -22.79
CA THR A 186 -25.82 5.58 -23.22
C THR A 186 -25.34 4.53 -22.23
N LEU A 187 -24.13 4.71 -21.69
CA LEU A 187 -23.55 3.79 -20.69
C LEU A 187 -24.35 3.82 -19.38
N THR A 188 -24.81 5.00 -18.96
CA THR A 188 -25.64 5.17 -17.75
C THR A 188 -26.97 4.47 -17.89
N SER A 189 -27.67 4.64 -19.02
CA SER A 189 -28.92 3.95 -19.28
C SER A 189 -28.76 2.43 -19.26
N TRP A 190 -27.70 1.94 -19.91
CA TRP A 190 -27.38 0.51 -19.90
C TRP A 190 -27.02 -0.01 -18.49
N ALA A 191 -26.30 0.79 -17.69
CA ALA A 191 -25.93 0.43 -16.32
C ALA A 191 -27.15 0.35 -15.39
N LEU A 192 -28.10 1.29 -15.52
CA LEU A 192 -29.35 1.29 -14.76
C LEU A 192 -30.22 0.06 -15.12
N GLU A 193 -30.40 -0.22 -16.40
CA GLU A 193 -31.12 -1.40 -16.86
C GLU A 193 -30.48 -2.70 -16.35
N GLY A 194 -29.17 -2.82 -16.51
CA GLY A 194 -28.40 -3.96 -16.00
C GLY A 194 -28.46 -4.11 -14.48
N GLY A 195 -28.55 -2.99 -13.75
CA GLY A 195 -28.76 -2.97 -12.31
C GLY A 195 -30.11 -3.55 -11.89
N ILE A 196 -31.19 -3.16 -12.56
CA ILE A 196 -32.56 -3.67 -12.32
C ILE A 196 -32.61 -5.17 -12.60
N VAL A 197 -32.12 -5.61 -13.77
CA VAL A 197 -32.06 -7.03 -14.14
C VAL A 197 -31.25 -7.85 -13.13
N THR A 198 -30.14 -7.29 -12.64
CA THR A 198 -29.31 -7.95 -11.62
C THR A 198 -30.08 -8.08 -10.30
N ALA A 199 -30.77 -7.03 -9.87
CA ALA A 199 -31.57 -7.04 -8.64
C ALA A 199 -32.71 -8.07 -8.69
N ASP A 200 -33.45 -8.14 -9.81
CA ASP A 200 -34.50 -9.11 -10.03
C ASP A 200 -33.95 -10.55 -10.07
N SER A 201 -32.84 -10.76 -10.74
CA SER A 201 -32.14 -12.05 -10.75
C SER A 201 -31.69 -12.48 -9.36
N MET A 202 -31.21 -11.57 -8.53
CA MET A 202 -30.85 -11.86 -7.14
C MET A 202 -32.08 -12.22 -6.30
N ARG A 203 -33.17 -11.48 -6.47
CA ARG A 203 -34.43 -11.71 -5.76
C ARG A 203 -35.01 -13.09 -6.13
N SER A 204 -35.02 -13.44 -7.40
CA SER A 204 -35.49 -14.76 -7.87
C SER A 204 -34.65 -15.95 -7.37
N ARG A 205 -33.36 -15.71 -7.08
CA ARG A 205 -32.46 -16.68 -6.45
C ARG A 205 -32.57 -16.77 -4.93
N GLY A 206 -33.53 -16.08 -4.33
CA GLY A 206 -33.76 -16.10 -2.88
C GLY A 206 -32.79 -15.25 -2.08
N TYR A 207 -32.20 -14.21 -2.68
CA TYR A 207 -31.36 -13.28 -1.93
C TYR A 207 -32.15 -12.65 -0.77
N GLY A 208 -31.62 -12.73 0.44
CA GLY A 208 -32.27 -12.21 1.65
C GLY A 208 -33.14 -13.22 2.41
N CYS A 209 -33.43 -14.40 1.85
CA CYS A 209 -34.27 -15.42 2.50
C CYS A 209 -33.53 -16.27 3.53
N ALA A 210 -32.20 -16.30 3.52
CA ALA A 210 -31.36 -17.11 4.43
C ALA A 210 -30.10 -16.38 4.86
N LYS A 211 -29.41 -16.91 5.88
CA LYS A 211 -28.09 -16.42 6.29
C LYS A 211 -27.10 -16.57 5.15
N ARG A 212 -26.37 -15.48 4.89
CA ARG A 212 -25.39 -15.41 3.82
C ARG A 212 -24.18 -16.33 4.07
N THR A 213 -23.77 -17.07 3.06
CA THR A 213 -22.51 -17.83 3.04
C THR A 213 -21.55 -17.22 2.03
N SER A 214 -20.25 -17.27 2.31
CA SER A 214 -19.21 -16.79 1.38
C SER A 214 -18.59 -17.98 0.64
N PHE A 215 -18.38 -17.85 -0.67
CA PHE A 215 -17.72 -18.88 -1.48
C PHE A 215 -16.23 -19.01 -1.12
N GLN A 216 -15.52 -17.89 -1.00
CA GLN A 216 -14.14 -17.89 -0.51
C GLN A 216 -14.12 -17.78 1.01
N ARG A 217 -13.75 -18.89 1.65
CA ARG A 217 -13.54 -18.92 3.10
C ARG A 217 -12.04 -18.98 3.35
N TYR A 218 -11.51 -17.89 3.90
CA TYR A 218 -10.16 -17.92 4.47
C TYR A 218 -10.27 -18.53 5.86
N ALA A 219 -9.76 -19.76 6.03
CA ALA A 219 -9.69 -20.41 7.33
C ALA A 219 -8.38 -20.02 8.01
N MET A 220 -8.45 -19.55 9.26
CA MET A 220 -7.26 -19.31 10.07
C MET A 220 -6.64 -20.64 10.48
N THR A 221 -5.37 -20.84 10.13
CA THR A 221 -4.58 -21.97 10.58
C THR A 221 -3.89 -21.66 11.92
N GLY A 222 -3.44 -22.69 12.65
CA GLY A 222 -2.67 -22.46 13.89
C GLY A 222 -1.41 -21.61 13.68
N THR A 223 -0.78 -21.72 12.51
CA THR A 223 0.37 -20.89 12.13
C THR A 223 -0.02 -19.43 11.89
N ASP A 224 -1.24 -19.16 11.41
CA ASP A 224 -1.71 -17.78 11.19
C ASP A 224 -2.01 -17.08 12.52
N TRP A 225 -2.54 -17.82 13.52
CA TRP A 225 -2.73 -17.32 14.87
C TRP A 225 -1.41 -16.96 15.55
N LEU A 226 -0.40 -17.83 15.40
CA LEU A 226 0.94 -17.57 15.93
C LEU A 226 1.58 -16.35 15.27
N LEU A 227 1.47 -16.23 13.94
CA LEU A 227 1.98 -15.06 13.21
C LEU A 227 1.25 -13.78 13.65
N LEU A 228 -0.07 -13.81 13.77
CA LEU A 228 -0.85 -12.65 14.21
C LEU A 228 -0.45 -12.21 15.63
N ALA A 229 -0.27 -13.17 16.56
CA ALA A 229 0.20 -12.86 17.91
C ALA A 229 1.60 -12.23 17.88
N LEU A 230 2.49 -12.74 17.05
CA LEU A 230 3.85 -12.23 16.88
C LEU A 230 3.85 -10.84 16.24
N GLU A 231 3.01 -10.60 15.23
CA GLU A 231 2.86 -9.31 14.55
C GLU A 231 2.26 -8.21 15.43
N ILE A 232 1.52 -8.57 16.46
CA ILE A 232 1.03 -7.62 17.47
C ILE A 232 2.06 -7.44 18.59
N ALA A 233 2.64 -8.53 19.07
CA ALA A 233 3.57 -8.50 20.18
C ALA A 233 4.88 -7.77 19.87
N LEU A 234 5.48 -8.01 18.69
CA LEU A 234 6.77 -7.42 18.33
C LEU A 234 6.73 -5.88 18.23
N PRO A 235 5.76 -5.25 17.53
CA PRO A 235 5.68 -3.78 17.52
C PRO A 235 5.41 -3.19 18.90
N VAL A 236 4.56 -3.84 19.73
CA VAL A 236 4.30 -3.39 21.10
C VAL A 236 5.57 -3.48 21.95
N LEU A 237 6.33 -4.57 21.87
CA LEU A 237 7.61 -4.70 22.55
C LEU A 237 8.64 -3.69 22.02
N ALA A 238 8.65 -3.44 20.72
CA ALA A 238 9.53 -2.42 20.13
C ALA A 238 9.20 -1.02 20.64
N LEU A 239 7.93 -0.70 20.86
CA LEU A 239 7.52 0.58 21.47
C LEU A 239 7.85 0.65 22.96
N LEU A 240 7.68 -0.44 23.71
CA LEU A 240 7.97 -0.47 25.15
C LEU A 240 9.47 -0.38 25.47
N PHE A 241 10.32 -0.99 24.64
CA PHE A 241 11.78 -1.00 24.84
C PHE A 241 12.52 -0.01 23.94
N GLY A 242 11.82 0.63 23.00
CA GLY A 242 12.39 1.46 21.95
C GLY A 242 12.47 2.95 22.26
N ASP A 243 12.79 3.35 23.50
CA ASP A 243 12.99 4.77 23.90
C ASP A 243 14.17 5.42 23.16
N ALA A 244 14.22 5.28 21.84
CA ALA A 244 15.20 5.92 20.98
C ALA A 244 14.70 7.33 20.62
N VAL A 245 14.94 8.29 21.50
CA VAL A 245 14.56 9.69 21.30
C VAL A 245 15.46 10.30 20.21
N ALA A 246 14.85 10.82 19.17
CA ALA A 246 15.51 11.67 18.19
C ALA A 246 14.76 13.01 18.15
N THR A 247 15.40 14.08 18.58
CA THR A 247 14.90 15.45 18.48
C THR A 247 15.73 16.20 17.46
N TYR A 248 15.04 16.89 16.57
CA TYR A 248 15.68 17.64 15.47
C TYR A 248 15.50 19.15 15.64
N THR A 249 14.66 19.56 16.61
CA THR A 249 14.33 20.96 16.90
C THR A 249 14.21 21.18 18.41
N PRO A 250 14.76 22.25 19.02
CA PRO A 250 15.66 23.25 18.41
C PRO A 250 17.07 22.73 18.19
N ASP A 251 17.53 21.73 18.94
CA ASP A 251 18.85 21.14 18.86
C ASP A 251 18.80 19.73 18.26
N LEU A 252 19.81 19.40 17.48
CA LEU A 252 19.97 18.06 16.93
C LEU A 252 20.47 17.10 18.02
N TYR A 253 19.59 16.30 18.56
CA TYR A 253 19.94 15.25 19.51
C TYR A 253 19.41 13.90 19.02
N VAL A 254 20.33 12.98 18.73
CA VAL A 254 20.02 11.59 18.40
C VAL A 254 20.61 10.72 19.50
N ALA A 255 19.74 10.12 20.31
CA ALA A 255 20.17 9.25 21.40
C ALA A 255 20.93 8.05 20.85
N PRO A 256 22.11 7.71 21.37
CA PRO A 256 22.83 6.53 20.94
C PRO A 256 22.05 5.27 21.35
N LEU A 257 21.94 4.32 20.43
CA LEU A 257 21.33 3.02 20.70
C LEU A 257 22.24 2.21 21.64
N ARG A 258 22.00 2.29 22.94
CA ARG A 258 22.74 1.53 23.97
C ARG A 258 21.79 0.94 24.99
N GLY A 259 22.01 -0.30 25.41
CA GLY A 259 21.16 -0.98 26.41
C GLY A 259 19.81 -1.39 25.87
N LEU A 260 18.74 -1.03 26.58
CA LEU A 260 17.33 -1.37 26.23
C LEU A 260 16.90 -0.92 24.82
N PRO A 261 17.23 0.29 24.32
CA PRO A 261 16.91 0.72 22.96
C PRO A 261 17.45 -0.18 21.85
N VAL A 262 18.58 -0.90 22.06
CA VAL A 262 19.09 -1.88 21.09
C VAL A 262 18.16 -3.07 20.98
N LEU A 263 17.59 -3.53 22.10
CA LEU A 263 16.60 -4.61 22.07
C LEU A 263 15.33 -4.18 21.34
N GLY A 264 14.84 -2.98 21.60
CA GLY A 264 13.70 -2.40 20.88
C GLY A 264 13.94 -2.34 19.37
N PHE A 265 15.13 -1.88 18.96
CA PHE A 265 15.54 -1.86 17.55
C PHE A 265 15.63 -3.27 16.93
N ALA A 266 16.23 -4.24 17.63
CA ALA A 266 16.34 -5.61 17.15
C ALA A 266 14.97 -6.27 16.97
N VAL A 267 14.05 -6.05 17.93
CA VAL A 267 12.67 -6.53 17.87
C VAL A 267 11.92 -5.90 16.69
N TYR A 268 12.08 -4.60 16.48
CA TYR A 268 11.49 -3.90 15.33
C TYR A 268 12.02 -4.42 13.99
N ALA A 269 13.33 -4.58 13.89
CA ALA A 269 13.97 -5.15 12.69
C ALA A 269 13.50 -6.58 12.43
N ALA A 270 13.38 -7.41 13.47
CA ALA A 270 12.83 -8.76 13.36
C ALA A 270 11.39 -8.76 12.86
N PHE A 271 10.55 -7.85 13.37
CA PHE A 271 9.19 -7.66 12.87
C PHE A 271 9.16 -7.34 11.38
N LEU A 272 9.93 -6.36 10.93
CA LEU A 272 9.97 -5.95 9.52
C LEU A 272 10.50 -7.03 8.57
N LEU A 273 11.33 -7.95 9.07
CA LEU A 273 11.91 -9.03 8.27
C LEU A 273 10.99 -10.24 8.13
N ILE A 274 9.87 -10.35 8.87
CA ILE A 274 8.94 -11.48 8.81
C ILE A 274 8.56 -11.88 7.38
N PRO A 275 8.02 -10.99 6.51
CA PRO A 275 7.62 -11.37 5.16
C PRO A 275 8.80 -11.80 4.29
N THR A 276 9.95 -11.13 4.44
CA THR A 276 11.18 -11.47 3.72
C THR A 276 11.66 -12.87 4.05
N VAL A 277 11.70 -13.23 5.33
CA VAL A 277 12.12 -14.55 5.80
C VAL A 277 11.15 -15.64 5.33
N LEU A 278 9.85 -15.39 5.40
CA LEU A 278 8.83 -16.33 4.92
C LEU A 278 8.95 -16.57 3.41
N HIS A 279 9.18 -15.51 2.62
CA HIS A 279 9.38 -15.62 1.18
C HIS A 279 10.64 -16.41 0.83
N ILE A 280 11.76 -16.13 1.48
CA ILE A 280 13.02 -16.84 1.27
C ILE A 280 12.88 -18.32 1.64
N LYS A 281 12.26 -18.62 2.79
CA LYS A 281 12.01 -20.00 3.23
C LYS A 281 11.22 -20.80 2.19
N GLU A 282 10.12 -20.24 1.65
CA GLU A 282 9.32 -20.92 0.62
C GLU A 282 10.13 -21.12 -0.66
N THR A 283 10.88 -20.10 -1.09
CA THR A 283 11.72 -20.19 -2.30
C THR A 283 12.78 -21.28 -2.17
N VAL A 284 13.44 -21.37 -1.02
CA VAL A 284 14.45 -22.41 -0.74
C VAL A 284 13.79 -23.80 -0.72
N GLN A 285 12.67 -23.97 -0.02
CA GLN A 285 11.94 -25.23 0.02
C GLN A 285 11.48 -25.67 -1.37
N TRP A 286 11.01 -24.74 -2.19
CA TRP A 286 10.61 -25.03 -3.57
C TRP A 286 11.78 -25.49 -4.43
N ASN A 287 12.93 -24.81 -4.33
CA ASN A 287 14.12 -25.18 -5.07
C ASN A 287 14.66 -26.59 -4.67
N ILE A 288 14.62 -26.90 -3.37
CA ILE A 288 14.99 -28.24 -2.87
C ILE A 288 14.02 -29.30 -3.36
N SER A 289 12.73 -29.00 -3.41
CA SER A 289 11.73 -29.96 -3.91
C SER A 289 11.88 -30.25 -5.41
N ILE A 290 12.18 -29.21 -6.21
CA ILE A 290 12.43 -29.38 -7.66
C ILE A 290 13.73 -30.15 -7.92
N SER A 291 14.76 -29.93 -7.12
CA SER A 291 16.05 -30.65 -7.29
C SER A 291 15.99 -32.15 -6.93
N ARG A 292 14.88 -32.62 -6.35
CA ARG A 292 14.63 -34.03 -6.00
C ARG A 292 13.75 -34.77 -7.01
N ILE A 293 13.24 -34.06 -8.00
CA ILE A 293 12.50 -34.59 -9.16
C ILE A 293 13.44 -34.73 -10.35
#